data_20ec775abe7db56d1998a1aa883f72f6
#
_entry.id   20ec775abe7db56d1998a1aa883f72f6
#
_cell.length_a   1.000
_cell.length_b   1.000
_cell.length_c   1.000
_cell.angle_alpha   90.00
_cell.angle_beta   90.00
_cell.angle_gamma   90.00
#
_symmetry.space_group_name_H-M   'P 1'
#
loop_
_entity.id
_entity.type
_entity.pdbx_description
1 polymer ?
#
loop_
_entity_poly.entity_id
_entity_poly.type
_entity_poly.pdbx_seq_one_letter_code
_entity_poly.pdbx_strand_id
1 'polypeptide(L)'
;MYNFDEIIDRRGSGCLNVDHLKKVFGRDDLLSFWIADMDFKTPDFIIDALKARLDHPILGYPCMGDDYFDVLSSWLETLHGWKVSSNQFCFIPGIVKGFAFAERCFLKPGDKVIIQPPVYHPFRLTTQACGYEVVNNPLIPVYDEDGFLQTYKMDLEGLEKLIDDKTKMIILCNPHNPCGVCHSRETLEALAELCHSKGVLVVSDEIHAEMVHGGQHIPFASVSEKAAQNSISFFAPSKTFNIAGVVSSYSVVPNPQIREKFFEFLESVEVSHPNIFPPVATRAAYSQKGLEWRSEMLAYVQENIEFVTSWLKENLPQVHAVRPQASFLVWLDCRKLGLSQKELVDMFVNEAHLALNDGTMFGEEGAGFMRFNIGCPREKLRQGLEQLASAVKKVCK
;
A
#
# COMPACT_ATOMS: atom_id res chain seq x y z
N MET A 1 21.44 5.59 14.80
CA MET A 1 21.61 5.23 13.39
C MET A 1 21.28 3.76 13.26
N TYR A 2 20.30 3.43 12.44
CA TYR A 2 19.82 2.05 12.22
C TYR A 2 20.62 1.41 11.09
N ASN A 3 20.83 0.08 11.15
CA ASN A 3 21.55 -0.66 10.10
C ASN A 3 20.55 -1.28 9.11
N PHE A 4 20.36 -0.66 7.95
CA PHE A 4 19.49 -1.17 6.88
C PHE A 4 20.23 -2.07 5.87
N ASP A 5 21.55 -2.26 6.01
CA ASP A 5 22.35 -3.18 5.19
C ASP A 5 22.46 -4.59 5.80
N GLU A 6 21.86 -4.80 6.99
CA GLU A 6 21.84 -6.11 7.63
C GLU A 6 21.01 -7.11 6.79
N ILE A 7 21.66 -8.20 6.37
CA ILE A 7 20.98 -9.28 5.66
C ILE A 7 20.43 -10.28 6.68
N ILE A 8 19.09 -10.38 6.74
CA ILE A 8 18.39 -11.28 7.65
C ILE A 8 17.79 -12.43 6.85
N ASP A 9 18.18 -13.67 7.21
CA ASP A 9 17.57 -14.86 6.62
C ASP A 9 16.15 -15.06 7.17
N ARG A 10 15.17 -14.99 6.29
CA ARG A 10 13.74 -15.12 6.63
C ARG A 10 13.18 -16.51 6.41
N ARG A 11 13.98 -17.46 5.90
CA ARG A 11 13.54 -18.84 5.64
C ARG A 11 13.20 -19.56 6.92
N GLY A 12 12.08 -20.32 6.91
CA GLY A 12 11.60 -21.07 8.06
C GLY A 12 10.96 -20.22 9.16
N SER A 13 10.76 -18.92 8.92
CA SER A 13 10.07 -18.03 9.86
C SER A 13 8.54 -18.03 9.70
N GLY A 14 8.00 -18.76 8.72
CA GLY A 14 6.60 -18.68 8.32
C GLY A 14 6.29 -17.45 7.47
N CYS A 15 7.32 -16.81 6.95
CA CYS A 15 7.21 -15.58 6.16
C CYS A 15 6.71 -15.89 4.74
N LEU A 16 5.61 -15.26 4.35
CA LEU A 16 5.01 -15.43 3.02
C LEU A 16 6.02 -15.10 1.89
N ASN A 17 6.90 -14.12 2.12
CA ASN A 17 7.83 -13.60 1.14
C ASN A 17 8.81 -14.67 0.62
N VAL A 18 9.31 -15.56 1.46
CA VAL A 18 10.31 -16.58 1.09
C VAL A 18 9.79 -18.01 1.23
N ASP A 19 8.98 -18.32 2.26
CA ASP A 19 8.55 -19.70 2.51
C ASP A 19 7.43 -20.16 1.56
N HIS A 20 6.81 -19.26 0.79
CA HIS A 20 5.78 -19.57 -0.22
C HIS A 20 6.26 -19.48 -1.66
N LEU A 21 7.54 -19.19 -1.93
CA LEU A 21 8.09 -19.09 -3.29
C LEU A 21 7.74 -20.28 -4.16
N LYS A 22 8.02 -21.50 -3.68
CA LYS A 22 7.72 -22.74 -4.42
C LYS A 22 6.24 -22.90 -4.75
N LYS A 23 5.35 -22.51 -3.84
CA LYS A 23 3.90 -22.60 -4.06
C LYS A 23 3.41 -21.62 -5.11
N VAL A 24 3.98 -20.41 -5.13
CA VAL A 24 3.51 -19.30 -6.00
C VAL A 24 4.22 -19.31 -7.35
N PHE A 25 5.54 -19.53 -7.37
CA PHE A 25 6.38 -19.41 -8.56
C PHE A 25 6.89 -20.77 -9.08
N GLY A 26 6.56 -21.87 -8.42
CA GLY A 26 7.05 -23.21 -8.77
C GLY A 26 8.50 -23.50 -8.36
N ARG A 27 9.22 -22.54 -7.79
CA ARG A 27 10.63 -22.57 -7.43
C ARG A 27 10.84 -21.99 -6.03
N ASP A 28 11.90 -22.44 -5.34
CA ASP A 28 12.29 -21.99 -3.99
C ASP A 28 13.67 -21.30 -3.95
N ASP A 29 14.36 -21.24 -5.11
CA ASP A 29 15.69 -20.66 -5.29
C ASP A 29 15.66 -19.21 -5.82
N LEU A 30 14.50 -18.54 -5.73
CA LEU A 30 14.32 -17.17 -6.23
C LEU A 30 14.75 -16.13 -5.20
N LEU A 31 15.38 -15.06 -5.68
CA LEU A 31 15.58 -13.85 -4.91
C LEU A 31 14.26 -13.06 -4.87
N SER A 32 13.73 -12.84 -3.68
CA SER A 32 12.35 -12.38 -3.49
C SER A 32 12.22 -10.86 -3.41
N PHE A 33 11.33 -10.28 -4.27
CA PHE A 33 11.00 -8.85 -4.34
C PHE A 33 9.51 -8.60 -4.60
N TRP A 34 8.62 -9.54 -4.22
CA TRP A 34 7.21 -9.51 -4.60
C TRP A 34 6.26 -9.03 -3.51
N ILE A 35 6.43 -9.47 -2.27
CA ILE A 35 5.57 -9.04 -1.16
C ILE A 35 5.89 -7.60 -0.75
N ALA A 36 4.85 -6.83 -0.43
CA ALA A 36 4.99 -5.46 0.06
C ALA A 36 5.24 -5.42 1.58
N ASP A 37 6.27 -6.12 2.04
CA ASP A 37 6.95 -5.94 3.33
C ASP A 37 8.44 -5.68 3.08
N MET A 38 9.16 -5.15 4.05
CA MET A 38 10.58 -4.86 3.90
C MET A 38 11.44 -6.00 4.44
N ASP A 39 12.68 -6.10 3.95
CA ASP A 39 13.69 -7.01 4.54
C ASP A 39 14.48 -6.36 5.69
N PHE A 40 14.14 -5.13 6.04
CA PHE A 40 14.74 -4.44 7.19
C PHE A 40 14.20 -5.02 8.50
N LYS A 41 15.07 -5.07 9.50
CA LYS A 41 14.69 -5.45 10.86
C LYS A 41 13.55 -4.55 11.36
N THR A 42 12.51 -5.15 11.92
CA THR A 42 11.53 -4.39 12.70
C THR A 42 12.23 -3.65 13.83
N PRO A 43 11.95 -2.36 14.06
CA PRO A 43 12.66 -1.56 15.08
C PRO A 43 12.67 -2.23 16.44
N ASP A 44 13.83 -2.26 17.10
CA ASP A 44 14.00 -2.92 18.40
C ASP A 44 13.04 -2.38 19.46
N PHE A 45 12.74 -1.08 19.45
CA PHE A 45 11.80 -0.49 20.42
C PHE A 45 10.37 -1.02 20.30
N ILE A 46 9.95 -1.49 19.10
CA ILE A 46 8.66 -2.18 18.91
C ILE A 46 8.75 -3.61 19.44
N ILE A 47 9.82 -4.32 19.09
CA ILE A 47 10.04 -5.70 19.56
C ILE A 47 10.15 -5.75 21.09
N ASP A 48 10.84 -4.80 21.69
CA ASP A 48 11.00 -4.71 23.14
C ASP A 48 9.68 -4.40 23.86
N ALA A 49 8.84 -3.53 23.27
CA ALA A 49 7.50 -3.27 23.79
C ALA A 49 6.62 -4.53 23.76
N LEU A 50 6.68 -5.31 22.67
CA LEU A 50 5.96 -6.57 22.57
C LEU A 50 6.47 -7.61 23.57
N LYS A 51 7.79 -7.75 23.77
CA LYS A 51 8.39 -8.62 24.79
C LYS A 51 7.94 -8.21 26.19
N ALA A 52 8.02 -6.93 26.53
CA ALA A 52 7.58 -6.40 27.83
C ALA A 52 6.08 -6.72 28.09
N ARG A 53 5.23 -6.69 27.06
CA ARG A 53 3.83 -7.13 27.21
C ARG A 53 3.72 -8.61 27.53
N LEU A 54 4.62 -9.44 27.01
CA LEU A 54 4.63 -10.89 27.26
C LEU A 54 5.21 -11.26 28.64
N ASP A 55 5.90 -10.35 29.32
CA ASP A 55 6.34 -10.55 30.71
C ASP A 55 5.14 -10.69 31.67
N HIS A 56 3.97 -10.14 31.30
CA HIS A 56 2.73 -10.41 32.01
C HIS A 56 2.12 -11.74 31.51
N PRO A 57 2.01 -12.78 32.37
CA PRO A 57 1.74 -14.15 31.93
C PRO A 57 0.29 -14.43 31.52
N ILE A 58 -0.63 -13.48 31.73
CA ILE A 58 -2.05 -13.65 31.37
C ILE A 58 -2.33 -12.93 30.04
N LEU A 59 -2.73 -13.72 29.04
CA LEU A 59 -3.11 -13.27 27.70
C LEU A 59 -4.66 -13.28 27.56
N GLY A 60 -5.32 -12.57 28.48
CA GLY A 60 -6.78 -12.45 28.49
C GLY A 60 -7.30 -11.43 27.48
N TYR A 61 -8.59 -11.10 27.53
CA TYR A 61 -9.20 -10.08 26.70
C TYR A 61 -8.55 -8.71 26.92
N PRO A 62 -8.07 -8.04 25.85
CA PRO A 62 -7.43 -6.74 25.97
C PRO A 62 -8.42 -5.59 25.97
N CYS A 63 -7.99 -4.45 26.47
CA CYS A 63 -8.54 -3.14 26.10
C CYS A 63 -7.47 -2.34 25.33
N MET A 64 -7.90 -1.41 24.51
CA MET A 64 -6.96 -0.54 23.77
C MET A 64 -6.27 0.49 24.69
N GLY A 65 -6.86 0.79 25.85
CA GLY A 65 -6.45 1.89 26.71
C GLY A 65 -7.00 3.25 26.25
N ASP A 66 -7.23 4.15 27.19
CA ASP A 66 -7.91 5.42 26.94
C ASP A 66 -7.08 6.36 26.05
N ASP A 67 -5.76 6.21 26.05
CA ASP A 67 -4.79 7.00 25.30
C ASP A 67 -4.56 6.50 23.85
N TYR A 68 -5.07 5.35 23.46
CA TYR A 68 -4.74 4.74 22.15
C TYR A 68 -5.10 5.66 20.99
N PHE A 69 -6.31 6.18 20.96
CA PHE A 69 -6.75 7.06 19.89
C PHE A 69 -6.11 8.46 19.93
N ASP A 70 -5.68 8.91 21.11
CA ASP A 70 -4.91 10.16 21.26
C ASP A 70 -3.52 10.02 20.63
N VAL A 71 -2.89 8.84 20.75
CA VAL A 71 -1.63 8.53 20.04
C VAL A 71 -1.82 8.58 18.54
N LEU A 72 -2.90 8.00 18.00
CA LEU A 72 -3.21 8.07 16.57
C LEU A 72 -3.47 9.51 16.11
N SER A 73 -4.24 10.27 16.87
CA SER A 73 -4.51 11.69 16.58
C SER A 73 -3.23 12.52 16.53
N SER A 74 -2.39 12.39 17.57
CA SER A 74 -1.11 13.10 17.64
C SER A 74 -0.16 12.73 16.50
N TRP A 75 -0.18 11.47 16.05
CA TRP A 75 0.61 11.01 14.93
C TRP A 75 0.17 11.62 13.61
N LEU A 76 -1.14 11.61 13.32
CA LEU A 76 -1.70 12.23 12.12
C LEU A 76 -1.49 13.75 12.11
N GLU A 77 -1.63 14.42 13.25
CA GLU A 77 -1.34 15.85 13.37
C GLU A 77 0.14 16.15 13.11
N THR A 78 1.04 15.35 13.67
CA THR A 78 2.49 15.53 13.50
C THR A 78 2.94 15.33 12.04
N LEU A 79 2.45 14.27 11.37
CA LEU A 79 2.92 13.94 10.02
C LEU A 79 2.16 14.68 8.92
N HIS A 80 0.87 14.94 9.12
CA HIS A 80 -0.01 15.43 8.06
C HIS A 80 -0.67 16.78 8.38
N GLY A 81 -0.47 17.32 9.59
CA GLY A 81 -1.15 18.54 10.04
C GLY A 81 -2.66 18.35 10.19
N TRP A 82 -3.13 17.10 10.26
CA TRP A 82 -4.55 16.78 10.31
C TRP A 82 -4.97 16.39 11.73
N LYS A 83 -5.70 17.29 12.36
CA LYS A 83 -6.24 17.08 13.70
C LYS A 83 -7.54 16.28 13.65
N VAL A 84 -7.54 15.11 14.26
CA VAL A 84 -8.67 14.16 14.29
C VAL A 84 -9.07 13.93 15.74
N SER A 85 -10.37 14.00 16.05
CA SER A 85 -10.87 13.71 17.40
C SER A 85 -10.90 12.20 17.66
N SER A 86 -10.60 11.79 18.90
CA SER A 86 -10.47 10.38 19.31
C SER A 86 -11.71 9.53 18.97
N ASN A 87 -12.91 10.12 19.00
CA ASN A 87 -14.15 9.45 18.64
C ASN A 87 -14.35 9.20 17.12
N GLN A 88 -13.47 9.72 16.28
CA GLN A 88 -13.50 9.50 14.83
C GLN A 88 -12.70 8.26 14.39
N PHE A 89 -11.99 7.64 15.32
CA PHE A 89 -11.18 6.45 15.06
C PHE A 89 -11.93 5.17 15.41
N CYS A 90 -11.68 4.11 14.65
CA CYS A 90 -12.02 2.75 15.02
C CYS A 90 -10.89 1.80 14.59
N PHE A 91 -10.60 0.80 15.41
CA PHE A 91 -9.67 -0.27 15.05
C PHE A 91 -10.23 -1.10 13.88
N ILE A 92 -9.36 -1.49 12.96
CA ILE A 92 -9.65 -2.39 11.84
C ILE A 92 -8.61 -3.51 11.82
N PRO A 93 -9.01 -4.78 11.69
CA PRO A 93 -8.08 -5.92 11.68
C PRO A 93 -7.45 -6.13 10.29
N GLY A 94 -6.89 -5.08 9.69
CA GLY A 94 -6.30 -5.07 8.36
C GLY A 94 -7.14 -4.31 7.32
N ILE A 95 -6.49 -3.49 6.52
CA ILE A 95 -7.16 -2.54 5.59
C ILE A 95 -8.01 -3.25 4.53
N VAL A 96 -7.52 -4.36 3.95
CA VAL A 96 -8.31 -5.13 2.95
C VAL A 96 -9.63 -5.64 3.56
N LYS A 97 -9.60 -6.06 4.82
CA LYS A 97 -10.84 -6.42 5.55
C LYS A 97 -11.71 -5.19 5.79
N GLY A 98 -11.10 -4.02 6.06
CA GLY A 98 -11.80 -2.75 6.20
C GLY A 98 -12.64 -2.38 4.97
N PHE A 99 -12.11 -2.60 3.76
CA PHE A 99 -12.88 -2.43 2.52
C PHE A 99 -14.08 -3.37 2.47
N ALA A 100 -13.88 -4.65 2.73
CA ALA A 100 -14.98 -5.62 2.74
C ALA A 100 -16.07 -5.24 3.76
N PHE A 101 -15.70 -4.72 4.91
CA PHE A 101 -16.64 -4.24 5.92
C PHE A 101 -17.36 -2.98 5.48
N ALA A 102 -16.66 -2.02 4.86
CA ALA A 102 -17.29 -0.82 4.32
C ALA A 102 -18.27 -1.17 3.19
N GLU A 103 -17.89 -2.04 2.25
CA GLU A 103 -18.76 -2.53 1.20
C GLU A 103 -20.02 -3.18 1.78
N ARG A 104 -19.88 -4.13 2.71
CA ARG A 104 -21.01 -4.83 3.34
C ARG A 104 -21.92 -3.91 4.17
N CYS A 105 -21.34 -2.88 4.76
CA CYS A 105 -22.09 -1.91 5.56
C CYS A 105 -22.93 -0.96 4.68
N PHE A 106 -22.40 -0.52 3.55
CA PHE A 106 -22.98 0.59 2.77
C PHE A 106 -23.62 0.15 1.46
N LEU A 107 -23.26 -1.00 0.92
CA LEU A 107 -23.73 -1.47 -0.39
C LEU A 107 -24.84 -2.51 -0.29
N LYS A 108 -25.59 -2.63 -1.39
CA LYS A 108 -26.64 -3.63 -1.60
C LYS A 108 -26.31 -4.47 -2.83
N PRO A 109 -26.87 -5.68 -2.97
CA PRO A 109 -26.71 -6.47 -4.20
C PRO A 109 -27.07 -5.66 -5.45
N GLY A 110 -26.17 -5.66 -6.44
CA GLY A 110 -26.31 -4.90 -7.68
C GLY A 110 -25.70 -3.49 -7.64
N ASP A 111 -25.18 -3.04 -6.50
CA ASP A 111 -24.39 -1.81 -6.42
C ASP A 111 -22.99 -2.02 -7.04
N LYS A 112 -22.39 -0.90 -7.47
CA LYS A 112 -21.10 -0.84 -8.15
C LYS A 112 -20.05 -0.14 -7.31
N VAL A 113 -18.82 -0.65 -7.41
CA VAL A 113 -17.62 -0.06 -6.79
C VAL A 113 -16.64 0.30 -7.89
N ILE A 114 -16.18 1.55 -7.91
CA ILE A 114 -15.14 2.01 -8.84
C ILE A 114 -13.77 1.77 -8.23
N ILE A 115 -12.84 1.28 -9.05
CA ILE A 115 -11.40 1.20 -8.77
C ILE A 115 -10.62 1.83 -9.92
N GLN A 116 -9.35 2.19 -9.69
CA GLN A 116 -8.54 2.95 -10.64
C GLN A 116 -7.27 2.19 -11.05
N PRO A 117 -7.39 1.16 -11.94
CA PRO A 117 -6.23 0.39 -12.38
C PRO A 117 -5.23 1.21 -13.23
N PRO A 118 -3.95 0.75 -13.27
CA PRO A 118 -3.41 -0.41 -12.57
C PRO A 118 -3.39 -0.15 -11.07
N VAL A 119 -4.06 -0.97 -10.25
CA VAL A 119 -4.24 -0.74 -8.82
C VAL A 119 -4.15 -2.03 -8.02
N TYR A 120 -3.91 -1.93 -6.74
CA TYR A 120 -3.79 -3.04 -5.80
C TYR A 120 -4.93 -4.06 -5.98
N HIS A 121 -4.58 -5.25 -6.47
CA HIS A 121 -5.52 -6.26 -6.93
C HIS A 121 -6.55 -6.74 -5.89
N PRO A 122 -6.28 -6.72 -4.56
CA PRO A 122 -7.30 -7.05 -3.59
C PRO A 122 -8.54 -6.16 -3.62
N PHE A 123 -8.47 -4.92 -4.11
CA PHE A 123 -9.68 -4.10 -4.28
C PHE A 123 -10.69 -4.81 -5.19
N ARG A 124 -10.24 -5.23 -6.36
CA ARG A 124 -11.08 -5.99 -7.30
C ARG A 124 -11.54 -7.32 -6.71
N LEU A 125 -10.60 -8.10 -6.15
CA LEU A 125 -10.89 -9.45 -5.66
C LEU A 125 -11.86 -9.43 -4.47
N THR A 126 -11.69 -8.48 -3.54
CA THR A 126 -12.54 -8.34 -2.36
C THR A 126 -13.94 -7.89 -2.76
N THR A 127 -14.07 -6.88 -3.59
CA THR A 127 -15.36 -6.39 -4.10
C THR A 127 -16.14 -7.50 -4.81
N GLN A 128 -15.48 -8.26 -5.69
CA GLN A 128 -16.10 -9.41 -6.38
C GLN A 128 -16.50 -10.52 -5.41
N ALA A 129 -15.64 -10.84 -4.43
CA ALA A 129 -15.93 -11.84 -3.40
C ALA A 129 -17.10 -11.43 -2.47
N CYS A 130 -17.30 -10.12 -2.28
CA CYS A 130 -18.45 -9.57 -1.58
C CYS A 130 -19.74 -9.57 -2.41
N GLY A 131 -19.65 -9.88 -3.71
CA GLY A 131 -20.80 -9.97 -4.62
C GLY A 131 -21.20 -8.66 -5.28
N TYR A 132 -20.30 -7.66 -5.31
CA TYR A 132 -20.53 -6.37 -5.95
C TYR A 132 -19.86 -6.28 -7.32
N GLU A 133 -20.38 -5.39 -8.18
CA GLU A 133 -19.82 -5.14 -9.51
C GLU A 133 -18.63 -4.19 -9.41
N VAL A 134 -17.53 -4.57 -10.03
CA VAL A 134 -16.34 -3.72 -10.14
C VAL A 134 -16.40 -2.93 -11.44
N VAL A 135 -16.25 -1.62 -11.36
CA VAL A 135 -16.13 -0.71 -12.51
C VAL A 135 -14.72 -0.12 -12.53
N ASN A 136 -14.02 -0.28 -13.64
CA ASN A 136 -12.69 0.25 -13.83
C ASN A 136 -12.73 1.69 -14.36
N ASN A 137 -12.06 2.61 -13.69
CA ASN A 137 -11.68 3.94 -14.17
C ASN A 137 -10.16 3.99 -14.29
N PRO A 138 -9.57 3.52 -15.40
CA PRO A 138 -8.12 3.43 -15.54
C PRO A 138 -7.43 4.78 -15.36
N LEU A 139 -6.27 4.77 -14.71
CA LEU A 139 -5.42 5.95 -14.63
C LEU A 139 -4.84 6.29 -16.00
N ILE A 140 -4.69 7.56 -16.30
CA ILE A 140 -4.10 8.06 -17.54
C ILE A 140 -2.57 8.01 -17.43
N PRO A 141 -1.86 7.21 -18.25
CA PRO A 141 -0.41 7.17 -18.23
C PRO A 141 0.18 8.44 -18.84
N VAL A 142 1.27 8.91 -18.27
CA VAL A 142 2.07 10.03 -18.78
C VAL A 142 3.45 9.51 -19.15
N TYR A 143 3.85 9.69 -20.38
CA TYR A 143 5.11 9.19 -20.93
C TYR A 143 6.13 10.33 -21.13
N ASP A 144 7.42 9.98 -21.10
CA ASP A 144 8.50 10.88 -21.51
C ASP A 144 8.71 10.86 -23.04
N GLU A 145 9.70 11.63 -23.51
CA GLU A 145 10.06 11.74 -24.92
C GLU A 145 10.57 10.41 -25.50
N ASP A 146 11.13 9.54 -24.67
CA ASP A 146 11.58 8.21 -25.05
C ASP A 146 10.47 7.15 -25.02
N GLY A 147 9.24 7.52 -24.60
CA GLY A 147 8.08 6.65 -24.52
C GLY A 147 8.05 5.75 -23.29
N PHE A 148 8.90 5.99 -22.28
CA PHE A 148 8.80 5.36 -20.99
C PHE A 148 7.75 6.02 -20.11
N LEU A 149 7.10 5.21 -19.27
CA LEU A 149 6.15 5.72 -18.29
C LEU A 149 6.87 6.58 -17.25
N GLN A 150 6.37 7.80 -17.04
CA GLN A 150 6.85 8.70 -15.99
C GLN A 150 5.96 8.70 -14.76
N THR A 151 4.65 8.73 -14.96
CA THR A 151 3.66 8.78 -13.88
C THR A 151 2.27 8.47 -14.43
N TYR A 152 1.29 8.48 -13.54
CA TYR A 152 -0.11 8.40 -13.89
C TYR A 152 -0.89 9.61 -13.35
N LYS A 153 -2.01 9.93 -14.00
CA LYS A 153 -2.99 10.92 -13.56
C LYS A 153 -4.35 10.29 -13.41
N MET A 154 -5.16 10.80 -12.50
CA MET A 154 -6.55 10.39 -12.35
C MET A 154 -7.39 10.90 -13.53
N ASP A 155 -8.23 10.05 -14.10
CA ASP A 155 -9.21 10.41 -15.14
C ASP A 155 -10.55 10.81 -14.48
N LEU A 156 -10.66 12.08 -14.07
CA LEU A 156 -11.88 12.60 -13.46
C LEU A 156 -13.03 12.73 -14.44
N GLU A 157 -12.75 13.05 -15.73
CA GLU A 157 -13.78 13.13 -16.77
C GLU A 157 -14.35 11.75 -17.10
N GLY A 158 -13.49 10.75 -17.24
CA GLY A 158 -13.89 9.36 -17.40
C GLY A 158 -14.66 8.84 -16.19
N LEU A 159 -14.20 9.20 -14.98
CA LEU A 159 -14.87 8.84 -13.73
C LEU A 159 -16.31 9.37 -13.69
N GLU A 160 -16.52 10.64 -14.04
CA GLU A 160 -17.87 11.22 -14.06
C GLU A 160 -18.85 10.48 -14.99
N LYS A 161 -18.36 10.04 -16.16
CA LYS A 161 -19.14 9.29 -17.14
C LYS A 161 -19.49 7.86 -16.71
N LEU A 162 -18.68 7.27 -15.81
CA LEU A 162 -18.89 5.92 -15.29
C LEU A 162 -19.88 5.87 -14.12
N ILE A 163 -20.12 7.00 -13.46
CA ILE A 163 -21.02 7.07 -12.30
C ILE A 163 -22.48 7.04 -12.79
N ASP A 164 -23.20 6.01 -12.35
CA ASP A 164 -24.66 5.86 -12.54
C ASP A 164 -25.37 5.66 -11.20
N ASP A 165 -26.69 5.45 -11.24
CA ASP A 165 -27.52 5.27 -10.05
C ASP A 165 -27.15 4.06 -9.17
N LYS A 166 -26.39 3.10 -9.72
CA LYS A 166 -25.90 1.92 -8.99
C LYS A 166 -24.49 2.13 -8.42
N THR A 167 -23.78 3.13 -8.87
CA THR A 167 -22.43 3.46 -8.39
C THR A 167 -22.54 4.08 -7.00
N LYS A 168 -22.04 3.37 -5.97
CA LYS A 168 -22.18 3.78 -4.57
C LYS A 168 -20.86 4.01 -3.86
N MET A 169 -19.77 3.48 -4.40
CA MET A 169 -18.46 3.56 -3.74
C MET A 169 -17.34 3.69 -4.77
N ILE A 170 -16.29 4.40 -4.41
CA ILE A 170 -14.97 4.35 -5.04
C ILE A 170 -13.94 3.98 -3.99
N ILE A 171 -13.03 3.06 -4.33
CA ILE A 171 -11.85 2.77 -3.51
C ILE A 171 -10.68 3.57 -4.07
N LEU A 172 -10.27 4.59 -3.34
CA LEU A 172 -9.14 5.44 -3.64
C LEU A 172 -7.86 4.84 -3.03
N CYS A 173 -6.81 4.69 -3.81
CA CYS A 173 -5.47 4.33 -3.34
C CYS A 173 -4.57 5.57 -3.35
N ASN A 174 -4.23 6.12 -2.19
CA ASN A 174 -3.41 7.34 -2.11
C ASN A 174 -2.54 7.36 -0.84
N PRO A 175 -1.21 7.21 -0.94
CA PRO A 175 -0.39 7.05 -2.16
C PRO A 175 -0.69 5.74 -2.91
N HIS A 176 -0.54 5.77 -4.22
CA HIS A 176 -1.03 4.74 -5.13
C HIS A 176 -0.09 3.54 -5.26
N ASN A 177 -0.60 2.33 -5.10
CA ASN A 177 0.10 1.07 -5.35
C ASN A 177 -0.51 0.38 -6.60
N PRO A 178 0.28 0.08 -7.66
CA PRO A 178 1.74 -0.11 -7.66
C PRO A 178 2.57 1.12 -8.10
N CYS A 179 1.96 2.20 -8.52
CA CYS A 179 2.62 3.25 -9.30
C CYS A 179 3.36 4.29 -8.44
N GLY A 180 3.18 4.28 -7.12
CA GLY A 180 3.83 5.21 -6.20
C GLY A 180 3.37 6.68 -6.33
N VAL A 181 2.25 6.94 -7.00
CA VAL A 181 1.73 8.30 -7.24
C VAL A 181 1.08 8.85 -5.97
N CYS A 182 1.38 10.11 -5.66
CA CYS A 182 0.64 10.92 -4.70
C CYS A 182 -0.23 11.92 -5.47
N HIS A 183 -1.55 11.83 -5.32
CA HIS A 183 -2.46 12.77 -5.98
C HIS A 183 -2.34 14.17 -5.38
N SER A 184 -2.41 15.20 -6.23
CA SER A 184 -2.36 16.59 -5.78
C SER A 184 -3.61 16.98 -5.00
N ARG A 185 -3.52 18.06 -4.20
CA ARG A 185 -4.66 18.62 -3.48
C ARG A 185 -5.83 18.93 -4.41
N GLU A 186 -5.54 19.56 -5.54
CA GLU A 186 -6.55 19.93 -6.53
C GLU A 186 -7.27 18.71 -7.10
N THR A 187 -6.54 17.62 -7.38
CA THR A 187 -7.12 16.35 -7.85
C THR A 187 -8.03 15.73 -6.79
N LEU A 188 -7.57 15.72 -5.52
CA LEU A 188 -8.34 15.14 -4.42
C LEU A 188 -9.59 15.99 -4.09
N GLU A 189 -9.49 17.32 -4.16
CA GLU A 189 -10.64 18.22 -3.98
C GLU A 189 -11.68 18.04 -5.11
N ALA A 190 -11.22 17.91 -6.36
CA ALA A 190 -12.11 17.64 -7.50
C ALA A 190 -12.79 16.26 -7.39
N LEU A 191 -12.07 15.24 -6.96
CA LEU A 191 -12.65 13.93 -6.65
C LEU A 191 -13.70 14.02 -5.55
N ALA A 192 -13.42 14.76 -4.47
CA ALA A 192 -14.32 14.92 -3.35
C ALA A 192 -15.62 15.64 -3.78
N GLU A 193 -15.50 16.70 -4.59
CA GLU A 193 -16.63 17.42 -5.15
C GLU A 193 -17.52 16.51 -6.01
N LEU A 194 -16.91 15.78 -6.93
CA LEU A 194 -17.61 14.87 -7.82
C LEU A 194 -18.34 13.77 -7.03
N CYS A 195 -17.62 13.06 -6.17
CA CYS A 195 -18.20 11.94 -5.42
C CYS A 195 -19.30 12.40 -4.45
N HIS A 196 -19.10 13.52 -3.76
CA HIS A 196 -20.10 14.08 -2.87
C HIS A 196 -21.37 14.49 -3.65
N SER A 197 -21.24 15.18 -4.78
CA SER A 197 -22.39 15.62 -5.60
C SER A 197 -23.20 14.46 -6.18
N LYS A 198 -22.56 13.31 -6.43
CA LYS A 198 -23.18 12.09 -6.98
C LYS A 198 -23.60 11.08 -5.91
N GLY A 199 -23.33 11.34 -4.62
CA GLY A 199 -23.64 10.42 -3.52
C GLY A 199 -22.82 9.12 -3.56
N VAL A 200 -21.57 9.18 -4.05
CA VAL A 200 -20.62 8.07 -4.12
C VAL A 200 -19.65 8.16 -2.94
N LEU A 201 -19.68 7.19 -2.02
CA LEU A 201 -18.81 7.14 -0.86
C LEU A 201 -17.34 6.89 -1.28
N VAL A 202 -16.42 7.68 -0.77
CA VAL A 202 -14.98 7.46 -1.00
C VAL A 202 -14.39 6.65 0.16
N VAL A 203 -13.85 5.47 -0.15
CA VAL A 203 -13.09 4.66 0.81
C VAL A 203 -11.62 4.76 0.43
N SER A 204 -10.84 5.48 1.26
CA SER A 204 -9.45 5.82 0.96
C SER A 204 -8.47 4.85 1.64
N ASP A 205 -7.67 4.15 0.85
CA ASP A 205 -6.49 3.40 1.31
C ASP A 205 -5.30 4.33 1.42
N GLU A 206 -4.92 4.65 2.65
CA GLU A 206 -3.80 5.53 2.96
C GLU A 206 -2.65 4.80 3.68
N ILE A 207 -2.52 3.47 3.44
CA ILE A 207 -1.51 2.63 4.10
C ILE A 207 -0.07 3.06 3.80
N HIS A 208 0.17 3.76 2.69
CA HIS A 208 1.46 4.30 2.29
C HIS A 208 1.66 5.78 2.66
N ALA A 209 0.71 6.41 3.37
CA ALA A 209 0.70 7.83 3.73
C ALA A 209 1.98 8.31 4.41
N GLU A 210 2.57 7.47 5.26
CA GLU A 210 3.77 7.80 6.01
C GLU A 210 5.08 7.63 5.23
N MET A 211 4.99 7.19 3.95
CA MET A 211 6.14 6.79 3.14
C MET A 211 6.36 7.68 1.91
N VAL A 212 5.95 8.95 1.97
CA VAL A 212 6.14 9.93 0.89
C VAL A 212 7.60 10.40 0.84
N HIS A 213 8.17 10.44 -0.37
CA HIS A 213 9.53 10.86 -0.66
C HIS A 213 9.57 12.35 -1.08
N GLY A 214 10.18 13.19 -0.27
CA GLY A 214 10.40 14.62 -0.63
C GLY A 214 9.15 15.50 -0.56
N GLY A 215 8.15 15.12 0.25
CA GLY A 215 6.92 15.91 0.41
C GLY A 215 6.11 15.48 1.62
N GLN A 216 4.85 15.87 1.64
CA GLN A 216 3.89 15.52 2.67
C GLN A 216 2.67 14.88 2.02
N HIS A 217 2.20 13.77 2.60
CA HIS A 217 0.92 13.18 2.21
C HIS A 217 -0.24 14.08 2.63
N ILE A 218 -1.26 14.13 1.81
CA ILE A 218 -2.50 14.85 2.10
C ILE A 218 -3.60 13.80 2.33
N PRO A 219 -4.05 13.58 3.58
CA PRO A 219 -5.15 12.67 3.85
C PRO A 219 -6.41 13.10 3.10
N PHE A 220 -7.09 12.17 2.43
CA PHE A 220 -8.24 12.51 1.60
C PHE A 220 -9.32 13.29 2.37
N ALA A 221 -9.69 12.82 3.56
CA ALA A 221 -10.72 13.47 4.38
C ALA A 221 -10.32 14.89 4.85
N SER A 222 -9.04 15.28 4.72
CA SER A 222 -8.56 16.61 5.15
C SER A 222 -8.58 17.67 4.04
N VAL A 223 -8.83 17.29 2.79
CA VAL A 223 -8.69 18.23 1.66
C VAL A 223 -9.84 19.25 1.59
N SER A 224 -11.05 18.85 2.01
CA SER A 224 -12.21 19.73 2.03
C SER A 224 -13.29 19.21 2.98
N GLU A 225 -14.28 20.05 3.31
CA GLU A 225 -15.46 19.64 4.09
C GLU A 225 -16.23 18.52 3.38
N LYS A 226 -16.37 18.58 2.05
CA LYS A 226 -17.06 17.55 1.26
C LYS A 226 -16.34 16.21 1.33
N ALA A 227 -15.01 16.21 1.33
CA ALA A 227 -14.20 15.00 1.54
C ALA A 227 -14.44 14.43 2.94
N ALA A 228 -14.40 15.27 3.98
CA ALA A 228 -14.68 14.86 5.36
C ALA A 228 -16.07 14.27 5.53
N GLN A 229 -17.07 14.87 4.87
CA GLN A 229 -18.47 14.44 4.98
C GLN A 229 -18.81 13.19 4.17
N ASN A 230 -17.93 12.74 3.28
CA ASN A 230 -18.25 11.65 2.33
C ASN A 230 -17.12 10.62 2.20
N SER A 231 -16.39 10.34 3.28
CA SER A 231 -15.29 9.39 3.22
C SER A 231 -15.11 8.54 4.47
N ILE A 232 -14.41 7.40 4.25
CA ILE A 232 -13.79 6.55 5.26
C ILE A 232 -12.31 6.42 4.85
N SER A 233 -11.38 6.87 5.67
CA SER A 233 -9.94 6.73 5.43
C SER A 233 -9.34 5.63 6.29
N PHE A 234 -8.47 4.78 5.72
CA PHE A 234 -7.80 3.70 6.40
C PHE A 234 -6.29 3.94 6.48
N PHE A 235 -5.72 3.77 7.66
CA PHE A 235 -4.29 3.92 7.94
C PHE A 235 -3.75 2.72 8.71
N ALA A 236 -2.43 2.52 8.65
CA ALA A 236 -1.76 1.48 9.42
C ALA A 236 -0.27 1.77 9.59
N PRO A 237 0.34 1.47 10.74
CA PRO A 237 1.79 1.51 10.93
C PRO A 237 2.53 0.39 10.20
N SER A 238 1.79 -0.58 9.64
CA SER A 238 2.31 -1.87 9.21
C SER A 238 3.34 -1.81 8.10
N LYS A 239 3.18 -0.90 7.13
CA LYS A 239 4.13 -0.74 6.02
C LYS A 239 5.36 0.04 6.46
N THR A 240 5.16 1.14 7.15
CA THR A 240 6.22 2.03 7.62
C THR A 240 7.18 1.31 8.56
N PHE A 241 6.66 0.55 9.52
CA PHE A 241 7.46 -0.08 10.58
C PHE A 241 7.71 -1.58 10.38
N ASN A 242 7.36 -2.12 9.19
CA ASN A 242 7.55 -3.54 8.85
C ASN A 242 6.90 -4.50 9.86
N ILE A 243 5.67 -4.21 10.27
CA ILE A 243 4.89 -4.98 11.27
C ILE A 243 3.55 -5.51 10.71
N ALA A 244 3.51 -5.83 9.41
CA ALA A 244 2.28 -6.32 8.77
C ALA A 244 1.68 -7.57 9.46
N GLY A 245 2.53 -8.44 10.04
CA GLY A 245 2.12 -9.62 10.78
C GLY A 245 1.40 -9.33 12.09
N VAL A 246 1.51 -8.11 12.65
CA VAL A 246 0.78 -7.68 13.87
C VAL A 246 -0.68 -7.36 13.57
N VAL A 247 -1.01 -7.07 12.31
CA VAL A 247 -2.38 -6.78 11.86
C VAL A 247 -2.98 -5.58 12.61
N SER A 248 -2.25 -4.45 12.63
CA SER A 248 -2.71 -3.20 13.21
C SER A 248 -3.10 -2.21 12.11
N SER A 249 -4.35 -1.77 12.12
CA SER A 249 -4.84 -0.67 11.27
C SER A 249 -6.05 0.00 11.92
N TYR A 250 -6.41 1.17 11.41
CA TYR A 250 -7.54 1.94 11.92
C TYR A 250 -8.22 2.71 10.80
N SER A 251 -9.51 2.99 11.01
CA SER A 251 -10.28 3.92 10.19
C SER A 251 -10.38 5.28 10.84
N VAL A 252 -10.49 6.31 10.01
CA VAL A 252 -10.89 7.67 10.39
C VAL A 252 -12.15 8.03 9.63
N VAL A 253 -13.21 8.39 10.36
CA VAL A 253 -14.53 8.71 9.79
C VAL A 253 -15.04 10.01 10.40
N PRO A 254 -14.80 11.17 9.75
CA PRO A 254 -15.23 12.47 10.29
C PRO A 254 -16.75 12.64 10.35
N ASN A 255 -17.49 12.24 9.30
CA ASN A 255 -18.95 12.35 9.25
C ASN A 255 -19.63 11.50 10.34
N PRO A 256 -20.42 12.10 11.25
CA PRO A 256 -21.03 11.37 12.35
C PRO A 256 -22.03 10.30 11.91
N GLN A 257 -22.76 10.49 10.83
CA GLN A 257 -23.77 9.53 10.35
C GLN A 257 -23.10 8.31 9.70
N ILE A 258 -22.08 8.53 8.88
CA ILE A 258 -21.28 7.43 8.29
C ILE A 258 -20.55 6.68 9.40
N ARG A 259 -19.99 7.41 10.37
CA ARG A 259 -19.26 6.87 11.50
C ARG A 259 -20.11 5.97 12.38
N GLU A 260 -21.27 6.46 12.83
CA GLU A 260 -22.19 5.69 13.66
C GLU A 260 -22.56 4.38 12.98
N LYS A 261 -23.05 4.45 11.73
CA LYS A 261 -23.42 3.26 10.97
C LYS A 261 -22.26 2.27 10.78
N PHE A 262 -21.06 2.78 10.46
CA PHE A 262 -19.91 1.92 10.22
C PHE A 262 -19.37 1.30 11.52
N PHE A 263 -19.28 2.07 12.59
CA PHE A 263 -18.76 1.57 13.86
C PHE A 263 -19.71 0.58 14.51
N GLU A 264 -21.02 0.84 14.47
CA GLU A 264 -22.04 -0.13 14.91
C GLU A 264 -21.97 -1.43 14.11
N PHE A 265 -21.75 -1.34 12.80
CA PHE A 265 -21.54 -2.53 11.96
C PHE A 265 -20.30 -3.32 12.41
N LEU A 266 -19.16 -2.66 12.60
CA LEU A 266 -17.92 -3.32 13.06
C LEU A 266 -18.08 -3.98 14.42
N GLU A 267 -18.77 -3.34 15.34
CA GLU A 267 -19.11 -3.88 16.67
C GLU A 267 -20.00 -5.12 16.55
N SER A 268 -21.04 -5.04 15.72
CA SER A 268 -22.00 -6.14 15.54
C SER A 268 -21.39 -7.43 14.97
N VAL A 269 -20.25 -7.32 14.29
CA VAL A 269 -19.50 -8.47 13.74
C VAL A 269 -18.21 -8.75 14.52
N GLU A 270 -18.04 -8.16 15.72
CA GLU A 270 -16.96 -8.42 16.68
C GLU A 270 -15.54 -8.19 16.12
N VAL A 271 -15.36 -7.17 15.28
CA VAL A 271 -14.05 -6.89 14.63
C VAL A 271 -13.42 -5.57 15.05
N SER A 272 -14.11 -4.78 15.87
CA SER A 272 -13.66 -3.49 16.39
C SER A 272 -12.61 -3.60 17.51
N HIS A 273 -12.41 -4.80 18.04
CA HIS A 273 -11.48 -5.06 19.13
C HIS A 273 -10.22 -5.79 18.65
N PRO A 274 -9.01 -5.22 18.89
CA PRO A 274 -7.76 -5.89 18.58
C PRO A 274 -7.45 -7.02 19.57
N ASN A 275 -6.50 -7.89 19.20
CA ASN A 275 -5.81 -8.70 20.20
C ASN A 275 -4.79 -7.85 20.99
N ILE A 276 -4.02 -8.46 21.88
CA ILE A 276 -3.09 -7.75 22.79
C ILE A 276 -1.90 -7.04 22.10
N PHE A 277 -1.54 -7.40 20.87
CA PHE A 277 -0.32 -6.92 20.21
C PHE A 277 -0.48 -5.59 19.45
N PRO A 278 -1.56 -5.37 18.65
CA PRO A 278 -1.71 -4.16 17.87
C PRO A 278 -1.61 -2.86 18.69
N PRO A 279 -2.29 -2.68 19.84
CA PRO A 279 -2.18 -1.44 20.60
C PRO A 279 -0.77 -1.19 21.13
N VAL A 280 -0.08 -2.24 21.56
CA VAL A 280 1.30 -2.15 22.08
C VAL A 280 2.28 -1.76 20.97
N ALA A 281 2.21 -2.46 19.84
CA ALA A 281 3.08 -2.19 18.69
C ALA A 281 2.84 -0.80 18.10
N THR A 282 1.56 -0.37 17.99
CA THR A 282 1.21 0.94 17.45
C THR A 282 1.70 2.08 18.33
N ARG A 283 1.54 2.00 19.67
CA ARG A 283 2.08 3.00 20.58
C ARG A 283 3.59 3.10 20.49
N ALA A 284 4.28 1.96 20.41
CA ALA A 284 5.72 1.96 20.23
C ALA A 284 6.13 2.58 18.88
N ALA A 285 5.41 2.24 17.80
CA ALA A 285 5.66 2.76 16.47
C ALA A 285 5.40 4.28 16.39
N TYR A 286 4.27 4.75 16.92
CA TYR A 286 3.85 6.14 16.86
C TYR A 286 4.42 6.95 18.05
N SER A 287 5.73 7.02 18.09
CA SER A 287 6.53 7.65 19.13
C SER A 287 7.64 8.51 18.52
N GLN A 288 8.37 9.26 19.36
CA GLN A 288 9.55 10.01 18.91
C GLN A 288 10.61 9.09 18.27
N LYS A 289 10.85 7.89 18.84
CA LYS A 289 11.75 6.89 18.24
C LYS A 289 11.23 6.40 16.89
N GLY A 290 9.91 6.31 16.74
CA GLY A 290 9.29 5.96 15.47
C GLY A 290 9.50 7.02 14.39
N LEU A 291 9.42 8.32 14.73
CA LEU A 291 9.75 9.42 13.81
C LEU A 291 11.20 9.34 13.33
N GLU A 292 12.13 9.11 14.26
CA GLU A 292 13.56 8.99 13.96
C GLU A 292 13.84 7.79 13.05
N TRP A 293 13.30 6.61 13.36
CA TRP A 293 13.47 5.41 12.55
C TRP A 293 12.86 5.59 11.17
N ARG A 294 11.64 6.13 11.08
CA ARG A 294 10.96 6.42 9.81
C ARG A 294 11.80 7.33 8.94
N SER A 295 12.37 8.39 9.50
CA SER A 295 13.21 9.34 8.77
C SER A 295 14.44 8.67 8.17
N GLU A 296 15.16 7.85 8.95
CA GLU A 296 16.35 7.13 8.48
C GLU A 296 15.96 6.05 7.43
N MET A 297 14.86 5.32 7.66
CA MET A 297 14.36 4.33 6.70
C MET A 297 13.99 4.96 5.36
N LEU A 298 13.28 6.08 5.37
CA LEU A 298 12.91 6.79 4.13
C LEU A 298 14.13 7.30 3.39
N ALA A 299 15.14 7.82 4.09
CA ALA A 299 16.40 8.24 3.47
C ALA A 299 17.09 7.05 2.76
N TYR A 300 17.17 5.88 3.42
CA TYR A 300 17.75 4.69 2.82
C TYR A 300 16.94 4.17 1.61
N VAL A 301 15.61 4.16 1.71
CA VAL A 301 14.73 3.78 0.57
C VAL A 301 14.88 4.75 -0.59
N GLN A 302 15.01 6.06 -0.32
CA GLN A 302 15.25 7.05 -1.35
C GLN A 302 16.59 6.83 -2.06
N GLU A 303 17.64 6.49 -1.33
CA GLU A 303 18.92 6.10 -1.93
C GLU A 303 18.79 4.80 -2.75
N ASN A 304 17.94 3.85 -2.34
CA ASN A 304 17.62 2.66 -3.11
C ASN A 304 16.90 2.99 -4.43
N ILE A 305 15.98 3.97 -4.42
CA ILE A 305 15.33 4.47 -5.65
C ILE A 305 16.39 5.03 -6.61
N GLU A 306 17.26 5.91 -6.13
CA GLU A 306 18.34 6.49 -6.95
C GLU A 306 19.26 5.39 -7.51
N PHE A 307 19.66 4.44 -6.67
CA PHE A 307 20.53 3.34 -7.07
C PHE A 307 19.89 2.50 -8.19
N VAL A 308 18.63 2.06 -8.01
CA VAL A 308 17.92 1.24 -9.02
C VAL A 308 17.74 2.01 -10.32
N THR A 309 17.31 3.28 -10.23
CA THR A 309 17.06 4.13 -11.41
C THR A 309 18.34 4.37 -12.20
N SER A 310 19.42 4.75 -11.53
CA SER A 310 20.72 5.01 -12.18
C SER A 310 21.31 3.73 -12.76
N TRP A 311 21.27 2.64 -11.99
CA TRP A 311 21.83 1.36 -12.43
C TRP A 311 21.13 0.83 -13.68
N LEU A 312 19.79 0.87 -13.74
CA LEU A 312 19.03 0.45 -14.92
C LEU A 312 19.35 1.33 -16.12
N LYS A 313 19.39 2.64 -15.96
CA LYS A 313 19.73 3.58 -17.04
C LYS A 313 21.09 3.28 -17.66
N GLU A 314 22.08 2.92 -16.84
CA GLU A 314 23.44 2.65 -17.29
C GLU A 314 23.63 1.24 -17.87
N ASN A 315 23.01 0.23 -17.27
CA ASN A 315 23.32 -1.16 -17.57
C ASN A 315 22.21 -1.90 -18.34
N LEU A 316 20.97 -1.39 -18.28
CA LEU A 316 19.80 -2.04 -18.88
C LEU A 316 18.77 -1.00 -19.37
N PRO A 317 19.12 -0.13 -20.35
CA PRO A 317 18.31 1.02 -20.76
C PRO A 317 16.94 0.65 -21.38
N GLN A 318 16.68 -0.61 -21.66
CA GLN A 318 15.38 -1.09 -22.13
C GLN A 318 14.36 -1.27 -21.00
N VAL A 319 14.79 -1.25 -19.73
CA VAL A 319 13.93 -1.34 -18.56
C VAL A 319 14.01 -0.04 -17.79
N HIS A 320 12.86 0.57 -17.55
CA HIS A 320 12.78 1.84 -16.84
C HIS A 320 12.11 1.66 -15.48
N ALA A 321 12.74 2.16 -14.42
CA ALA A 321 12.15 2.25 -13.11
C ALA A 321 11.34 3.55 -12.99
N VAL A 322 10.02 3.45 -12.96
CA VAL A 322 9.15 4.60 -12.70
C VAL A 322 9.42 5.09 -11.28
N ARG A 323 9.87 6.35 -11.16
CA ARG A 323 10.26 6.92 -9.87
C ARG A 323 9.03 7.11 -8.97
N PRO A 324 8.91 6.37 -7.86
CA PRO A 324 7.76 6.51 -6.98
C PRO A 324 7.86 7.80 -6.15
N GLN A 325 6.72 8.47 -5.94
CA GLN A 325 6.60 9.59 -5.01
C GLN A 325 6.39 9.11 -3.56
N ALA A 326 6.02 7.86 -3.39
CA ALA A 326 5.85 7.23 -2.07
C ALA A 326 6.09 5.72 -2.13
N SER A 327 6.26 5.08 -0.97
CA SER A 327 6.45 3.65 -0.81
C SER A 327 7.87 3.17 -1.16
N PHE A 328 8.09 1.88 -0.97
CA PHE A 328 9.30 1.13 -1.38
C PHE A 328 9.01 0.19 -2.56
N LEU A 329 7.95 0.49 -3.32
CA LEU A 329 7.54 -0.29 -4.47
C LEU A 329 7.84 0.50 -5.74
N VAL A 330 8.60 -0.08 -6.63
CA VAL A 330 8.97 0.49 -7.93
C VAL A 330 8.19 -0.23 -9.03
N TRP A 331 7.61 0.53 -9.94
CA TRP A 331 6.97 0.01 -11.13
C TRP A 331 7.99 -0.03 -12.26
N LEU A 332 8.37 -1.24 -12.71
CA LEU A 332 9.32 -1.43 -13.80
C LEU A 332 8.60 -1.45 -15.13
N ASP A 333 8.89 -0.50 -15.99
CA ASP A 333 8.44 -0.48 -17.39
C ASP A 333 9.38 -1.33 -18.23
N CYS A 334 8.91 -2.53 -18.58
CA CYS A 334 9.64 -3.52 -19.36
C CYS A 334 9.17 -3.60 -20.82
N ARG A 335 8.27 -2.71 -21.27
CA ARG A 335 7.63 -2.78 -22.60
C ARG A 335 8.62 -2.76 -23.74
N LYS A 336 9.76 -2.08 -23.60
CA LYS A 336 10.83 -2.04 -24.64
C LYS A 336 11.60 -3.34 -24.80
N LEU A 337 11.38 -4.33 -23.92
CA LEU A 337 11.93 -5.68 -24.14
C LEU A 337 11.19 -6.43 -25.26
N GLY A 338 10.00 -5.98 -25.65
CA GLY A 338 9.23 -6.59 -26.73
C GLY A 338 8.67 -7.98 -26.42
N LEU A 339 8.65 -8.36 -25.14
CA LEU A 339 8.15 -9.65 -24.66
C LEU A 339 6.64 -9.57 -24.36
N SER A 340 5.92 -10.65 -24.64
CA SER A 340 4.58 -10.83 -24.08
C SER A 340 4.67 -10.91 -22.55
N GLN A 341 3.56 -10.64 -21.86
CA GLN A 341 3.55 -10.70 -20.38
C GLN A 341 3.98 -12.07 -19.84
N LYS A 342 3.57 -13.14 -20.51
CA LYS A 342 3.95 -14.50 -20.13
C LYS A 342 5.47 -14.72 -20.26
N GLU A 343 6.06 -14.29 -21.38
CA GLU A 343 7.51 -14.38 -21.60
C GLU A 343 8.28 -13.50 -20.63
N LEU A 344 7.74 -12.32 -20.29
CA LEU A 344 8.32 -11.42 -19.31
C LEU A 344 8.37 -12.08 -17.93
N VAL A 345 7.26 -12.63 -17.44
CA VAL A 345 7.21 -13.35 -16.16
C VAL A 345 8.13 -14.57 -16.18
N ASP A 346 8.13 -15.34 -17.27
CA ASP A 346 9.00 -16.51 -17.42
C ASP A 346 10.48 -16.13 -17.36
N MET A 347 10.87 -15.04 -18.02
CA MET A 347 12.24 -14.52 -17.97
C MET A 347 12.64 -14.12 -16.53
N PHE A 348 11.76 -13.40 -15.80
CA PHE A 348 12.05 -13.04 -14.41
C PHE A 348 12.21 -14.26 -13.52
N VAL A 349 11.35 -15.25 -13.63
CA VAL A 349 11.34 -16.44 -12.76
C VAL A 349 12.43 -17.44 -13.15
N ASN A 350 12.51 -17.81 -14.43
CA ASN A 350 13.31 -18.93 -14.87
C ASN A 350 14.72 -18.56 -15.35
N GLU A 351 14.92 -17.33 -15.86
CA GLU A 351 16.24 -16.90 -16.33
C GLU A 351 16.93 -15.94 -15.34
N ALA A 352 16.17 -15.00 -14.75
CA ALA A 352 16.72 -14.08 -13.76
C ALA A 352 16.71 -14.63 -12.32
N HIS A 353 15.95 -15.68 -12.04
CA HIS A 353 15.72 -16.22 -10.69
C HIS A 353 15.22 -15.17 -9.70
N LEU A 354 14.27 -14.34 -10.15
CA LEU A 354 13.68 -13.26 -9.38
C LEU A 354 12.16 -13.47 -9.21
N ALA A 355 11.66 -13.31 -8.00
CA ALA A 355 10.23 -13.28 -7.72
C ALA A 355 9.75 -11.83 -7.60
N LEU A 356 9.03 -11.34 -8.61
CA LEU A 356 8.36 -10.04 -8.64
C LEU A 356 6.85 -10.25 -8.83
N ASN A 357 6.04 -9.20 -8.59
CA ASN A 357 4.65 -9.25 -8.99
C ASN A 357 4.50 -8.95 -10.48
N ASP A 358 3.74 -9.81 -11.15
CA ASP A 358 3.24 -9.61 -12.50
C ASP A 358 2.36 -8.35 -12.57
N GLY A 359 2.65 -7.47 -13.52
CA GLY A 359 1.94 -6.21 -13.69
C GLY A 359 0.45 -6.39 -13.96
N THR A 360 0.05 -7.45 -14.67
CA THR A 360 -1.34 -7.73 -14.98
C THR A 360 -2.19 -8.12 -13.76
N MET A 361 -1.57 -8.46 -12.64
CA MET A 361 -2.29 -8.62 -11.37
C MET A 361 -3.02 -7.34 -10.96
N PHE A 362 -2.49 -6.18 -11.33
CA PHE A 362 -3.00 -4.85 -10.96
C PHE A 362 -4.05 -4.29 -11.94
N GLY A 363 -4.31 -4.99 -13.03
CA GLY A 363 -5.20 -4.63 -14.13
C GLY A 363 -4.55 -4.91 -15.48
N GLU A 364 -5.34 -4.91 -16.55
CA GLU A 364 -4.84 -5.12 -17.93
C GLU A 364 -3.82 -4.05 -18.32
N GLU A 365 -3.94 -2.85 -17.77
CA GLU A 365 -3.04 -1.70 -17.92
C GLU A 365 -1.61 -1.98 -17.42
N GLY A 366 -1.44 -3.01 -16.61
CA GLY A 366 -0.15 -3.48 -16.10
C GLY A 366 0.63 -4.39 -17.06
N ALA A 367 0.12 -4.66 -18.26
CA ALA A 367 0.82 -5.45 -19.27
C ALA A 367 2.14 -4.79 -19.70
N GLY A 368 3.23 -5.55 -19.69
CA GLY A 368 4.59 -5.06 -19.94
C GLY A 368 5.30 -4.48 -18.71
N PHE A 369 4.67 -4.55 -17.54
CA PHE A 369 5.23 -4.04 -16.30
C PHE A 369 5.43 -5.15 -15.26
N MET A 370 6.36 -4.89 -14.31
CA MET A 370 6.57 -5.71 -13.11
C MET A 370 6.66 -4.80 -11.88
N ARG A 371 6.12 -5.22 -10.73
CA ARG A 371 6.30 -4.46 -9.47
C ARG A 371 7.47 -5.02 -8.68
N PHE A 372 8.44 -4.17 -8.41
CA PHE A 372 9.70 -4.46 -7.75
C PHE A 372 9.74 -3.84 -6.35
N ASN A 373 9.86 -4.66 -5.32
CA ASN A 373 10.02 -4.21 -3.94
C ASN A 373 11.50 -3.89 -3.69
N ILE A 374 11.81 -2.64 -3.35
CA ILE A 374 13.16 -2.15 -3.07
C ILE A 374 13.41 -1.85 -1.59
N GLY A 375 12.48 -2.20 -0.71
CA GLY A 375 12.61 -2.10 0.74
C GLY A 375 13.51 -3.20 1.32
N CYS A 376 14.76 -3.28 0.88
CA CYS A 376 15.72 -4.30 1.26
C CYS A 376 17.15 -3.75 1.24
N PRO A 377 18.14 -4.49 1.82
CA PRO A 377 19.55 -4.12 1.77
C PRO A 377 20.04 -3.89 0.34
N ARG A 378 20.91 -2.89 0.16
CA ARG A 378 21.47 -2.49 -1.14
C ARG A 378 22.13 -3.63 -1.89
N GLU A 379 22.83 -4.51 -1.19
CA GLU A 379 23.51 -5.65 -1.80
C GLU A 379 22.52 -6.63 -2.44
N LYS A 380 21.36 -6.86 -1.81
CA LYS A 380 20.30 -7.69 -2.40
C LYS A 380 19.76 -7.07 -3.70
N LEU A 381 19.59 -5.74 -3.74
CA LEU A 381 19.17 -5.02 -4.96
C LEU A 381 20.20 -5.17 -6.07
N ARG A 382 21.49 -4.99 -5.76
CA ARG A 382 22.60 -5.16 -6.71
C ARG A 382 22.56 -6.56 -7.35
N GLN A 383 22.49 -7.59 -6.52
CA GLN A 383 22.40 -8.97 -6.99
C GLN A 383 21.20 -9.17 -7.92
N GLY A 384 20.02 -8.68 -7.52
CA GLY A 384 18.79 -8.81 -8.33
C GLY A 384 18.91 -8.10 -9.68
N LEU A 385 19.49 -6.91 -9.73
CA LEU A 385 19.70 -6.15 -10.96
C LEU A 385 20.71 -6.82 -11.90
N GLU A 386 21.79 -7.38 -11.37
CA GLU A 386 22.79 -8.13 -12.13
C GLU A 386 22.20 -9.41 -12.74
N GLN A 387 21.37 -10.14 -11.96
CA GLN A 387 20.64 -11.31 -12.45
C GLN A 387 19.67 -10.92 -13.58
N LEU A 388 18.92 -9.82 -13.41
CA LEU A 388 18.01 -9.31 -14.44
C LEU A 388 18.76 -8.96 -15.74
N ALA A 389 19.85 -8.21 -15.65
CA ALA A 389 20.63 -7.86 -16.85
C ALA A 389 21.22 -9.08 -17.56
N SER A 390 21.65 -10.08 -16.80
CA SER A 390 22.13 -11.34 -17.38
C SER A 390 21.01 -12.08 -18.12
N ALA A 391 19.80 -12.14 -17.56
CA ALA A 391 18.64 -12.78 -18.17
C ALA A 391 18.20 -12.06 -19.46
N VAL A 392 18.10 -10.73 -19.42
CA VAL A 392 17.74 -9.94 -20.61
C VAL A 392 18.73 -10.15 -21.76
N LYS A 393 20.03 -10.19 -21.48
CA LYS A 393 21.05 -10.50 -22.52
C LYS A 393 20.91 -11.87 -23.15
N LYS A 394 20.31 -12.84 -22.44
CA LYS A 394 20.06 -14.18 -22.99
C LYS A 394 18.81 -14.23 -23.86
N VAL A 395 17.74 -13.56 -23.43
CA VAL A 395 16.39 -13.67 -24.00
C VAL A 395 16.17 -12.67 -25.12
N CYS A 396 16.68 -11.46 -25.00
CA CYS A 396 16.51 -10.35 -25.95
C CYS A 396 17.75 -10.19 -26.84
N LYS A 397 18.11 -11.23 -27.59
CA LYS A 397 19.23 -11.21 -28.56
C LYS A 397 18.82 -10.54 -29.85
#